data_fb32d9b9b070761c43449fdc39091246
#
_entry.id   fb32d9b9b070761c43449fdc39091246
#
_cell.length_a   1.000
_cell.length_b   1.000
_cell.length_c   1.000
_cell.angle_alpha   90.00
_cell.angle_beta   90.00
_cell.angle_gamma   90.00
#
_symmetry.space_group_name_H-M   'P 1'
#
loop_
_entity.id
_entity.type
_entity.pdbx_description
1 polymer ?
#
loop_
_entity_poly.entity_id
_entity_poly.type
_entity_poly.pdbx_seq_one_letter_code
_entity_poly.pdbx_strand_id
1 'polypeptide(L)'
;NLSSWEYLKGGKKEQRTARNGYEYTYSEGPVAFPDALDKPSRTILTGEGGRGASRTKHVVEQNGRLRRLVPDELDQLQMFPRGWTDTGMTDGHRAFCMGNALVTGIPHRIGVVIAADADVSRSE
;
A
#
# COMPACT_ATOMS: atom_id res chain seq x y z
N ASN A 1 -17.39 -5.17 -9.17
CA ASN A 1 -18.32 -4.08 -9.48
C ASN A 1 -17.61 -2.73 -9.27
N LEU A 2 -17.55 -1.89 -10.32
CA LEU A 2 -16.87 -0.59 -10.31
C LEU A 2 -17.45 0.35 -9.25
N SER A 3 -18.77 0.40 -9.13
CA SER A 3 -19.46 1.25 -8.14
C SER A 3 -19.03 1.01 -6.69
N SER A 4 -18.68 -0.24 -6.34
CA SER A 4 -18.15 -0.54 -5.00
C SER A 4 -16.77 0.09 -4.78
N TRP A 5 -15.93 0.15 -5.79
CA TRP A 5 -14.63 0.82 -5.72
C TRP A 5 -14.79 2.33 -5.58
N GLU A 6 -15.62 2.94 -6.42
CA GLU A 6 -15.91 4.37 -6.38
C GLU A 6 -16.46 4.79 -5.02
N TYR A 7 -17.44 4.05 -4.49
CA TYR A 7 -17.99 4.30 -3.16
C TYR A 7 -16.91 4.21 -2.07
N LEU A 8 -16.14 3.10 -2.05
CA LEU A 8 -15.13 2.88 -1.00
C LEU A 8 -13.97 3.88 -1.07
N LYS A 9 -13.59 4.33 -2.26
CA LYS A 9 -12.50 5.30 -2.45
C LYS A 9 -12.96 6.76 -2.40
N GLY A 10 -14.24 7.02 -2.56
CA GLY A 10 -14.83 8.35 -2.44
C GLY A 10 -14.76 8.92 -1.03
N GLY A 11 -14.91 10.24 -0.95
CA GLY A 11 -15.11 10.93 0.34
C GLY A 11 -16.48 10.60 0.92
N LYS A 12 -16.57 10.50 2.25
CA LYS A 12 -17.82 10.23 2.97
C LYS A 12 -17.98 11.19 4.13
N LYS A 13 -19.23 11.55 4.37
CA LYS A 13 -19.66 12.27 5.59
C LYS A 13 -21.02 11.73 5.97
N GLU A 14 -21.07 10.89 6.97
CA GLU A 14 -22.24 10.10 7.36
C GLU A 14 -22.49 10.22 8.87
N GLN A 15 -23.75 10.30 9.26
CA GLN A 15 -24.12 10.12 10.67
C GLN A 15 -24.06 8.62 11.00
N ARG A 16 -23.38 8.29 12.08
CA ARG A 16 -23.25 6.92 12.58
C ARG A 16 -23.56 6.86 14.06
N THR A 17 -24.10 5.73 14.47
CA THR A 17 -24.38 5.44 15.87
C THR A 17 -23.42 4.37 16.36
N ALA A 18 -22.65 4.68 17.40
CA ALA A 18 -21.79 3.71 18.06
C ALA A 18 -22.62 2.67 18.83
N ARG A 19 -22.02 1.54 19.19
CA ARG A 19 -22.70 0.44 19.90
C ARG A 19 -23.33 0.86 21.24
N ASN A 20 -22.82 1.91 21.86
CA ASN A 20 -23.32 2.48 23.11
C ASN A 20 -24.45 3.56 22.92
N GLY A 21 -24.94 3.71 21.68
CA GLY A 21 -25.99 4.71 21.35
C GLY A 21 -25.47 6.13 21.07
N TYR A 22 -24.15 6.38 21.16
CA TYR A 22 -23.57 7.69 20.86
C TYR A 22 -23.62 7.96 19.36
N GLU A 23 -24.19 9.09 18.96
CA GLU A 23 -24.25 9.55 17.58
C GLU A 23 -23.02 10.43 17.25
N TYR A 24 -22.40 10.17 16.13
CA TYR A 24 -21.27 10.96 15.66
C TYR A 24 -21.26 11.09 14.13
N THR A 25 -20.65 12.16 13.65
CA THR A 25 -20.43 12.34 12.22
C THR A 25 -19.13 11.65 11.84
N TYR A 26 -19.23 10.55 11.08
CA TYR A 26 -18.09 9.92 10.44
C TYR A 26 -17.71 10.70 9.20
N SER A 27 -16.45 11.07 9.08
CA SER A 27 -15.93 11.78 7.90
C SER A 27 -14.59 11.17 7.46
N GLU A 28 -14.48 10.88 6.17
CA GLU A 28 -13.23 10.50 5.52
C GLU A 28 -13.09 11.18 4.17
N GLY A 29 -11.88 11.67 3.87
CA GLY A 29 -11.56 12.30 2.58
C GLY A 29 -11.48 11.25 1.46
N PRO A 30 -11.48 11.65 0.18
CA PRO A 30 -11.31 10.71 -0.94
C PRO A 30 -9.89 10.13 -0.97
N VAL A 31 -9.76 8.96 -1.58
CA VAL A 31 -8.49 8.32 -1.95
C VAL A 31 -8.40 8.29 -3.47
N ALA A 32 -7.20 8.48 -4.02
CA ALA A 32 -6.98 8.43 -5.47
C ALA A 32 -7.56 7.15 -6.09
N PHE A 33 -8.27 7.33 -7.20
CA PHE A 33 -8.85 6.22 -7.96
C PHE A 33 -9.06 6.62 -9.43
N PRO A 34 -8.31 6.01 -10.36
CA PRO A 34 -7.20 5.08 -10.13
C PRO A 34 -6.00 5.72 -9.41
N ASP A 35 -5.09 4.89 -8.91
CA ASP A 35 -3.81 5.35 -8.37
C ASP A 35 -2.92 5.88 -9.51
N ALA A 36 -2.21 6.99 -9.27
CA ALA A 36 -1.32 7.60 -10.23
C ALA A 36 -0.06 6.75 -10.45
N LEU A 37 0.40 6.66 -11.71
CA LEU A 37 1.59 5.89 -12.07
C LEU A 37 2.90 6.70 -11.99
N ASP A 38 2.78 8.03 -11.92
CA ASP A 38 3.89 9.00 -11.91
C ASP A 38 4.21 9.55 -10.51
N LYS A 39 3.62 8.96 -9.47
CA LYS A 39 3.79 9.38 -8.08
C LYS A 39 4.18 8.19 -7.20
N PRO A 40 4.78 8.45 -6.02
CA PRO A 40 4.99 7.38 -5.04
C PRO A 40 3.69 6.66 -4.72
N SER A 41 3.76 5.34 -4.60
CA SER A 41 2.59 4.55 -4.23
C SER A 41 2.16 4.85 -2.80
N ARG A 42 0.88 4.64 -2.52
CA ARG A 42 0.39 4.63 -1.15
C ARG A 42 0.97 3.43 -0.39
N THR A 43 0.87 3.45 0.93
CA THR A 43 1.26 2.31 1.77
C THR A 43 0.53 1.04 1.36
N ILE A 44 1.27 -0.03 1.14
CA ILE A 44 0.73 -1.37 0.91
C ILE A 44 0.32 -1.94 2.28
N LEU A 45 -0.90 -2.42 2.38
CA LEU A 45 -1.40 -3.05 3.60
C LEU A 45 -1.57 -4.56 3.39
N THR A 46 -1.59 -5.32 4.48
CA THR A 46 -1.73 -6.79 4.47
C THR A 46 -3.00 -7.28 3.77
N GLY A 47 -4.05 -6.47 3.70
CA GLY A 47 -5.27 -6.75 2.97
C GLY A 47 -5.19 -6.59 1.44
N GLU A 48 -4.05 -6.18 0.88
CA GLU A 48 -3.89 -5.89 -0.56
C GLU A 48 -4.30 -7.07 -1.44
N GLY A 49 -3.90 -8.29 -1.09
CA GLY A 49 -4.23 -9.52 -1.83
C GLY A 49 -5.66 -10.03 -1.66
N GLY A 50 -6.43 -9.49 -0.71
CA GLY A 50 -7.79 -9.94 -0.40
C GLY A 50 -8.78 -9.80 -1.56
N ARG A 51 -9.91 -10.53 -1.50
CA ARG A 51 -10.99 -10.43 -2.50
C ARG A 51 -11.79 -9.14 -2.31
N GLY A 52 -12.45 -8.70 -3.38
CA GLY A 52 -13.38 -7.56 -3.39
C GLY A 52 -12.72 -6.19 -3.34
N ALA A 53 -13.55 -5.17 -3.46
CA ALA A 53 -13.17 -3.77 -3.40
C ALA A 53 -12.74 -3.38 -1.99
N SER A 54 -11.82 -2.43 -1.89
CA SER A 54 -11.35 -1.87 -0.62
C SER A 54 -10.83 -0.46 -0.84
N ARG A 55 -10.99 0.36 0.18
CA ARG A 55 -10.45 1.72 0.19
C ARG A 55 -8.93 1.74 0.05
N THR A 56 -8.25 0.77 0.64
CA THR A 56 -6.79 0.77 0.78
C THR A 56 -6.05 0.09 -0.37
N LYS A 57 -6.70 -0.85 -1.08
CA LYS A 57 -6.07 -1.57 -2.20
C LYS A 57 -5.73 -0.66 -3.36
N HIS A 58 -4.65 -0.96 -4.04
CA HIS A 58 -4.22 -0.23 -5.23
C HIS A 58 -5.00 -0.67 -6.47
N VAL A 59 -5.41 0.32 -7.25
CA VAL A 59 -6.02 0.12 -8.57
C VAL A 59 -5.39 1.10 -9.52
N VAL A 60 -4.84 0.62 -10.60
CA VAL A 60 -4.21 1.40 -11.65
C VAL A 60 -4.99 1.28 -12.96
N GLU A 61 -4.84 2.25 -13.83
CA GLU A 61 -5.34 2.18 -15.19
C GLU A 61 -4.22 1.80 -16.15
N GLN A 62 -4.48 0.81 -16.99
CA GLN A 62 -3.57 0.38 -18.04
C GLN A 62 -4.36 0.09 -19.32
N ASN A 63 -4.02 0.79 -20.41
CA ASN A 63 -4.71 0.65 -21.70
C ASN A 63 -6.23 0.83 -21.61
N GLY A 64 -6.68 1.84 -20.86
CA GLY A 64 -8.11 2.14 -20.65
C GLY A 64 -8.86 1.12 -19.76
N ARG A 65 -8.14 0.25 -19.06
CA ARG A 65 -8.73 -0.74 -18.16
C ARG A 65 -8.20 -0.58 -16.74
N LEU A 66 -9.11 -0.59 -15.78
CA LEU A 66 -8.77 -0.62 -14.37
C LEU A 66 -8.37 -2.04 -13.97
N ARG A 67 -7.25 -2.16 -13.25
CA ARG A 67 -6.78 -3.41 -12.68
C ARG A 67 -6.10 -3.20 -11.33
N ARG A 68 -6.03 -4.24 -10.56
CA ARG A 68 -5.22 -4.29 -9.33
C ARG A 68 -3.75 -4.52 -9.68
N LEU A 69 -2.89 -4.20 -8.74
CA LEU A 69 -1.47 -4.57 -8.82
C LEU A 69 -1.31 -6.08 -8.68
N VAL A 70 -0.37 -6.63 -9.44
CA VAL A 70 0.05 -8.04 -9.31
C VAL A 70 1.16 -8.17 -8.27
N PRO A 71 1.39 -9.38 -7.69
CA PRO A 71 2.40 -9.56 -6.64
C PRO A 71 3.80 -9.09 -7.02
N ASP A 72 4.24 -9.29 -8.26
CA ASP A 72 5.54 -8.82 -8.75
C ASP A 72 5.67 -7.29 -8.69
N GLU A 73 4.58 -6.57 -8.92
CA GLU A 73 4.57 -5.10 -8.79
C GLU A 73 4.64 -4.67 -7.33
N LEU A 74 4.00 -5.42 -6.43
CA LEU A 74 4.09 -5.18 -4.98
C LEU A 74 5.50 -5.43 -4.46
N ASP A 75 6.18 -6.49 -4.93
CA ASP A 75 7.59 -6.77 -4.62
C ASP A 75 8.45 -5.54 -4.99
N GLN A 76 8.29 -5.04 -6.23
CA GLN A 76 9.06 -3.91 -6.74
C GLN A 76 8.75 -2.58 -6.04
N LEU A 77 7.50 -2.34 -5.64
CA LEU A 77 7.13 -1.15 -4.87
C LEU A 77 7.77 -1.11 -3.48
N GLN A 78 8.05 -2.27 -2.89
CA GLN A 78 8.82 -2.39 -1.65
C GLN A 78 10.33 -2.46 -1.90
N MET A 79 10.78 -2.24 -3.15
CA MET A 79 12.17 -2.28 -3.60
C MET A 79 12.84 -3.67 -3.46
N PHE A 80 12.04 -4.74 -3.49
CA PHE A 80 12.56 -6.09 -3.69
C PHE A 80 12.70 -6.39 -5.19
N PRO A 81 13.56 -7.34 -5.57
CA PRO A 81 13.58 -7.85 -6.93
C PRO A 81 12.21 -8.38 -7.37
N ARG A 82 11.91 -8.23 -8.66
CA ARG A 82 10.69 -8.79 -9.23
C ARG A 82 10.61 -10.30 -8.96
N GLY A 83 9.46 -10.78 -8.51
CA GLY A 83 9.25 -12.20 -8.20
C GLY A 83 9.89 -12.66 -6.88
N TRP A 84 10.34 -11.74 -6.04
CA TRP A 84 10.98 -12.07 -4.75
C TRP A 84 10.12 -12.98 -3.88
N THR A 85 8.81 -12.74 -3.85
CA THR A 85 7.87 -13.55 -3.08
C THR A 85 7.34 -14.77 -3.83
N ASP A 86 7.80 -15.04 -5.07
CA ASP A 86 7.37 -16.19 -5.87
C ASP A 86 8.09 -17.48 -5.45
N THR A 87 7.72 -17.99 -4.29
CA THR A 87 8.29 -19.17 -3.63
C THR A 87 7.29 -20.34 -3.59
N GLY A 88 6.27 -20.34 -4.47
CA GLY A 88 5.19 -21.33 -4.47
C GLY A 88 4.00 -20.96 -3.58
N MET A 89 4.04 -19.79 -2.92
CA MET A 89 2.87 -19.30 -2.17
C MET A 89 1.83 -18.65 -3.09
N THR A 90 0.59 -18.55 -2.61
CA THR A 90 -0.49 -17.91 -3.38
C THR A 90 -0.28 -16.40 -3.52
N ASP A 91 -0.85 -15.80 -4.56
CA ASP A 91 -0.82 -14.35 -4.79
C ASP A 91 -1.32 -13.55 -3.57
N GLY A 92 -2.32 -14.05 -2.87
CA GLY A 92 -2.83 -13.44 -1.64
C GLY A 92 -1.79 -13.42 -0.53
N HIS A 93 -1.02 -14.49 -0.35
CA HIS A 93 0.07 -14.56 0.62
C HIS A 93 1.26 -13.70 0.20
N ARG A 94 1.60 -13.66 -1.09
CA ARG A 94 2.63 -12.76 -1.61
C ARG A 94 2.30 -11.30 -1.28
N ALA A 95 1.09 -10.86 -1.58
CA ALA A 95 0.63 -9.52 -1.26
C ALA A 95 0.58 -9.25 0.26
N PHE A 96 0.21 -10.24 1.08
CA PHE A 96 0.24 -10.14 2.54
C PHE A 96 1.68 -9.91 3.06
N CYS A 97 2.66 -10.63 2.54
CA CYS A 97 4.07 -10.43 2.88
C CYS A 97 4.53 -9.01 2.56
N MET A 98 4.18 -8.48 1.39
CA MET A 98 4.53 -7.11 1.01
C MET A 98 3.79 -6.05 1.85
N GLY A 99 2.61 -6.35 2.35
CA GLY A 99 1.90 -5.49 3.32
C GLY A 99 2.57 -5.44 4.70
N ASN A 100 3.34 -6.45 5.08
CA ASN A 100 4.16 -6.48 6.29
C ASN A 100 5.59 -5.96 6.05
N ALA A 101 6.04 -5.90 4.81
CA ALA A 101 7.37 -5.42 4.47
C ALA A 101 7.47 -3.90 4.59
N LEU A 102 8.69 -3.41 4.63
CA LEU A 102 9.00 -2.00 4.45
C LEU A 102 9.79 -1.81 3.15
N VAL A 103 9.82 -0.59 2.65
CA VAL A 103 10.59 -0.22 1.45
C VAL A 103 12.08 -0.35 1.75
N THR A 104 12.72 -1.43 1.28
CA THR A 104 14.09 -1.83 1.69
C THR A 104 15.16 -0.78 1.40
N GLY A 105 14.97 0.06 0.40
CA GLY A 105 15.89 1.15 0.09
C GLY A 105 15.97 2.24 1.17
N ILE A 106 14.94 2.39 2.02
CA ILE A 106 14.92 3.39 3.09
C ILE A 106 15.90 3.01 4.21
N PRO A 107 15.76 1.84 4.88
CA PRO A 107 16.72 1.45 5.91
C PRO A 107 18.14 1.27 5.36
N HIS A 108 18.29 0.86 4.10
CA HIS A 108 19.61 0.81 3.47
C HIS A 108 20.28 2.19 3.45
N ARG A 109 19.59 3.23 3.00
CA ARG A 109 20.10 4.61 2.97
C ARG A 109 20.41 5.14 4.37
N ILE A 110 19.55 4.86 5.34
CA ILE A 110 19.79 5.23 6.73
C ILE A 110 21.06 4.55 7.26
N GLY A 111 21.22 3.25 6.99
CA GLY A 111 22.40 2.49 7.39
C GLY A 111 23.70 3.04 6.80
N VAL A 112 23.69 3.46 5.54
CA VAL A 112 24.85 4.09 4.87
C VAL A 112 25.26 5.38 5.59
N VAL A 113 24.30 6.24 5.96
CA VAL A 113 24.58 7.49 6.68
C VAL A 113 25.17 7.21 8.07
N ILE A 114 24.56 6.28 8.83
CA ILE A 114 25.05 5.90 10.17
C ILE A 114 26.46 5.32 10.09
N ALA A 115 26.76 4.49 9.10
CA ALA A 115 28.10 3.91 8.93
C ALA A 115 29.14 4.99 8.63
N ALA A 116 28.82 5.95 7.76
CA ALA A 116 29.72 7.06 7.44
C ALA A 116 30.04 7.91 8.67
N ASP A 117 29.04 8.25 9.50
CA ASP A 117 29.25 9.02 10.74
C ASP A 117 30.10 8.25 11.76
N ALA A 118 29.92 6.92 11.85
CA ALA A 118 30.70 6.07 12.75
C ALA A 118 32.19 5.99 12.33
N ASP A 119 32.49 6.03 11.05
CA ASP A 119 33.88 6.04 10.54
C ASP A 119 34.57 7.38 10.82
N VAL A 120 33.87 8.50 10.72
CA VAL A 120 34.40 9.82 11.09
C VAL A 120 34.76 9.89 12.59
N SER A 121 33.88 9.38 13.45
CA SER A 121 34.07 9.38 14.90
C SER A 121 35.24 8.49 15.40
N ARG A 122 35.71 7.55 14.58
CA ARG A 122 36.85 6.66 14.88
C ARG A 122 38.19 7.22 14.43
N SER A 123 38.18 8.28 13.62
CA SER A 123 39.37 8.92 13.06
C SER A 123 39.81 10.18 13.84
N GLU A 124 39.07 10.56 14.88
CA GLU A 124 39.43 11.59 15.88
C GLU A 124 39.96 10.95 17.17
#